data_fb8804b83ec00df7570567464dfddf7c
#
_entry.id   fb8804b83ec00df7570567464dfddf7c
#
_cell.length_a   1.000
_cell.length_b   1.000
_cell.length_c   1.000
_cell.angle_alpha   90.00
_cell.angle_beta   90.00
_cell.angle_gamma   90.00
#
_symmetry.space_group_name_H-M   'P 1'
#
loop_
_entity.id
_entity.type
_entity.pdbx_description
1 polymer ?
#
loop_
_entity_poly.entity_id
_entity_poly.type
_entity_poly.pdbx_seq_one_letter_code
_entity_poly.pdbx_strand_id
1 'polypeptide(L)'
;MAKQEGWLRCKPLVYRPHPGRRHAAAAMTVLYMASALVVPDSGVSAWLVLAADAAVLDRLAEWFIGQPAFKTEVAMLALGNAFAGAGFLVLGATRLGLDLPPVAGPHMLSVGALGCAVMAVLIIAGLRHTGRDLLDLRWQAHGAALLMAAAAFVRVLPEIAFASGLAPLLWSLPTGR
;
A
#
# COMPACT_ATOMS: atom_id res chain seq x y z
N MET A 1 29.33 -16.46 -19.76
CA MET A 1 28.61 -15.48 -20.60
C MET A 1 27.36 -16.06 -21.29
N ALA A 2 27.36 -17.26 -21.84
CA ALA A 2 26.18 -17.87 -22.52
C ALA A 2 24.91 -18.05 -21.63
N LYS A 3 25.05 -18.22 -20.31
CA LYS A 3 23.91 -18.35 -19.37
C LYS A 3 23.14 -17.05 -19.17
N GLN A 4 23.76 -15.90 -19.33
CA GLN A 4 23.11 -14.59 -19.20
C GLN A 4 22.29 -14.21 -20.44
N GLU A 5 22.73 -14.61 -21.61
CA GLU A 5 22.01 -14.33 -22.87
C GLU A 5 20.72 -15.15 -23.00
N GLY A 6 20.70 -16.39 -22.50
CA GLY A 6 19.49 -17.23 -22.44
C GLY A 6 18.41 -16.64 -21.52
N TRP A 7 18.82 -16.00 -20.44
CA TRP A 7 17.92 -15.33 -19.48
C TRP A 7 17.24 -14.09 -20.08
N LEU A 8 17.93 -13.37 -20.96
CA LEU A 8 17.40 -12.16 -21.60
C LEU A 8 16.39 -12.47 -22.74
N ARG A 9 16.47 -13.66 -23.34
CA ARG A 9 15.55 -14.07 -24.42
C ARG A 9 14.17 -14.53 -23.93
N CYS A 10 14.06 -14.97 -22.68
CA CYS A 10 12.80 -15.45 -22.09
C CYS A 10 12.09 -14.41 -21.21
N LYS A 11 12.51 -13.14 -21.23
CA LYS A 11 11.76 -12.11 -20.50
C LYS A 11 10.55 -11.70 -21.33
N PRO A 12 9.32 -12.01 -20.89
CA PRO A 12 8.15 -11.32 -21.41
C PRO A 12 8.40 -9.82 -21.22
N LEU A 13 7.92 -9.02 -22.15
CA LEU A 13 8.01 -7.56 -22.18
C LEU A 13 8.10 -6.97 -20.76
N VAL A 14 9.32 -6.60 -20.35
CA VAL A 14 9.51 -5.92 -19.07
C VAL A 14 8.79 -4.58 -19.21
N TYR A 15 7.70 -4.41 -18.47
CA TYR A 15 7.00 -3.14 -18.38
C TYR A 15 8.03 -2.05 -18.02
N ARG A 16 8.28 -1.15 -18.96
CA ARG A 16 9.10 0.04 -18.72
C ARG A 16 8.14 1.18 -18.40
N PRO A 17 8.12 1.67 -17.15
CA PRO A 17 7.26 2.80 -16.82
C PRO A 17 7.59 3.99 -17.70
N HIS A 18 6.58 4.61 -18.29
CA HIS A 18 6.76 5.83 -19.07
C HIS A 18 7.36 6.93 -18.15
N PRO A 19 8.37 7.70 -18.58
CA PRO A 19 9.02 8.70 -17.75
C PRO A 19 8.05 9.67 -17.06
N GLY A 20 6.95 10.05 -17.72
CA GLY A 20 5.90 10.90 -17.16
C GLY A 20 5.09 10.23 -16.05
N ARG A 21 4.93 8.91 -16.04
CA ARG A 21 4.19 8.19 -15.00
C ARG A 21 4.99 8.04 -13.72
N ARG A 22 6.32 8.05 -13.82
CA ARG A 22 7.21 7.86 -12.67
C ARG A 22 6.95 8.84 -11.52
N HIS A 23 6.57 10.06 -11.85
CA HIS A 23 6.35 11.13 -10.87
C HIS A 23 4.87 11.46 -10.64
N ALA A 24 3.96 10.83 -11.39
CA ALA A 24 2.53 11.14 -11.34
C ALA A 24 1.95 10.92 -9.94
N ALA A 25 2.24 9.80 -9.29
CA ALA A 25 1.75 9.51 -7.93
C ALA A 25 2.23 10.57 -6.92
N ALA A 26 3.53 10.93 -6.95
CA ALA A 26 4.06 11.97 -6.07
C ALA A 26 3.46 13.34 -6.37
N ALA A 27 3.34 13.72 -7.64
CA ALA A 27 2.76 15.00 -8.05
C ALA A 27 1.28 15.11 -7.62
N MET A 28 0.47 14.08 -7.86
CA MET A 28 -0.94 14.07 -7.46
C MET A 28 -1.11 14.10 -5.95
N THR A 29 -0.27 13.38 -5.21
CA THR A 29 -0.27 13.43 -3.74
C THR A 29 0.07 14.83 -3.22
N VAL A 30 1.09 15.49 -3.78
CA VAL A 30 1.47 16.86 -3.40
C VAL A 30 0.36 17.85 -3.74
N LEU A 31 -0.25 17.74 -4.93
CA LEU A 31 -1.38 18.58 -5.32
C LEU A 31 -2.59 18.40 -4.40
N TYR A 32 -2.90 17.14 -4.05
CA TYR A 32 -3.93 16.86 -3.07
C TYR A 32 -3.61 17.50 -1.72
N MET A 33 -2.40 17.31 -1.18
CA MET A 33 -2.00 17.90 0.10
C MET A 33 -2.10 19.44 0.08
N ALA A 34 -1.63 20.08 -0.99
CA ALA A 34 -1.76 21.53 -1.17
C ALA A 34 -3.23 21.96 -1.19
N SER A 35 -4.09 21.26 -1.94
CA SER A 35 -5.52 21.58 -1.98
C SER A 35 -6.21 21.36 -0.63
N ALA A 36 -5.83 20.32 0.11
CA ALA A 36 -6.38 20.05 1.43
C ALA A 36 -6.00 21.10 2.48
N LEU A 37 -4.88 21.80 2.29
CA LEU A 37 -4.45 22.92 3.14
C LEU A 37 -5.15 24.24 2.77
N VAL A 38 -5.35 24.50 1.47
CA VAL A 38 -5.87 25.78 1.00
C VAL A 38 -7.39 25.79 0.93
N VAL A 39 -8.00 24.68 0.49
CA VAL A 39 -9.45 24.55 0.27
C VAL A 39 -9.95 23.18 0.73
N PRO A 40 -9.91 22.89 2.05
CA PRO A 40 -10.12 21.55 2.60
C PRO A 40 -11.48 20.93 2.24
N ASP A 41 -12.54 21.75 2.20
CA ASP A 41 -13.92 21.29 2.00
C ASP A 41 -14.38 21.40 0.55
N SER A 42 -13.47 21.62 -0.39
CA SER A 42 -13.82 21.76 -1.80
C SER A 42 -13.91 20.39 -2.51
N GLY A 43 -14.83 20.29 -3.47
CA GLY A 43 -14.90 19.15 -4.37
C GLY A 43 -13.59 18.92 -5.16
N VAL A 44 -12.78 19.97 -5.37
CA VAL A 44 -11.45 19.86 -5.99
C VAL A 44 -10.53 18.96 -5.15
N SER A 45 -10.50 19.15 -3.82
CA SER A 45 -9.71 18.32 -2.92
C SER A 45 -10.15 16.85 -2.96
N ALA A 46 -11.45 16.57 -3.06
CA ALA A 46 -11.99 15.22 -3.20
C ALA A 46 -11.55 14.55 -4.51
N TRP A 47 -11.60 15.26 -5.63
CA TRP A 47 -11.16 14.73 -6.92
C TRP A 47 -9.65 14.56 -7.00
N LEU A 48 -8.87 15.44 -6.40
CA LEU A 48 -7.41 15.33 -6.37
C LEU A 48 -6.95 14.13 -5.54
N VAL A 49 -7.62 13.78 -4.45
CA VAL A 49 -7.28 12.57 -3.69
C VAL A 49 -7.60 11.30 -4.48
N LEU A 50 -8.70 11.27 -5.26
CA LEU A 50 -9.00 10.15 -6.16
C LEU A 50 -7.99 10.06 -7.33
N ALA A 51 -7.51 11.19 -7.83
CA ALA A 51 -6.44 11.21 -8.83
C ALA A 51 -5.12 10.71 -8.25
N ALA A 52 -4.81 11.01 -6.98
CA ALA A 52 -3.66 10.45 -6.27
C ALA A 52 -3.81 8.93 -6.08
N ASP A 53 -5.00 8.45 -5.70
CA ASP A 53 -5.34 7.03 -5.65
C ASP A 53 -5.05 6.33 -6.98
N ALA A 54 -5.64 6.81 -8.07
CA ALA A 54 -5.45 6.22 -9.39
C ALA A 54 -3.97 6.17 -9.80
N ALA A 55 -3.20 7.23 -9.50
CA ALA A 55 -1.77 7.29 -9.80
C ALA A 55 -0.94 6.32 -8.94
N VAL A 56 -1.32 6.10 -7.67
CA VAL A 56 -0.66 5.12 -6.78
C VAL A 56 -0.99 3.70 -7.21
N LEU A 57 -2.25 3.42 -7.59
CA LEU A 57 -2.66 2.10 -8.07
C LEU A 57 -2.06 1.77 -9.45
N ASP A 58 -1.89 2.76 -10.35
CA ASP A 58 -1.15 2.57 -11.62
C ASP A 58 0.30 2.11 -11.34
N ARG A 59 0.92 2.66 -10.31
CA ARG A 59 2.25 2.20 -9.87
C ARG A 59 2.25 0.81 -9.26
N LEU A 60 1.17 0.38 -8.63
CA LEU A 60 1.08 -0.96 -8.07
C LEU A 60 1.26 -2.04 -9.15
N ALA A 61 0.80 -1.77 -10.38
CA ALA A 61 0.98 -2.68 -11.51
C ALA A 61 2.47 -2.95 -11.84
N GLU A 62 3.37 -2.03 -11.51
CA GLU A 62 4.82 -2.19 -11.73
C GLU A 62 5.44 -3.29 -10.84
N TRP A 63 4.80 -3.64 -9.73
CA TRP A 63 5.28 -4.65 -8.78
C TRP A 63 4.92 -6.09 -9.19
N PHE A 64 4.04 -6.27 -10.19
CA PHE A 64 3.68 -7.59 -10.73
C PHE A 64 4.73 -8.10 -11.71
N ILE A 65 5.95 -8.31 -11.21
CA ILE A 65 7.13 -8.74 -11.97
C ILE A 65 7.37 -10.26 -11.97
N GLY A 66 6.36 -11.03 -11.60
CA GLY A 66 6.45 -12.49 -11.50
C GLY A 66 6.98 -12.96 -10.14
N GLN A 67 7.71 -14.09 -10.12
CA GLN A 67 8.22 -14.68 -8.88
C GLN A 67 8.97 -13.71 -7.93
N PRO A 68 9.79 -12.75 -8.41
CA PRO A 68 10.43 -11.78 -7.52
C PRO A 68 9.46 -10.90 -6.72
N ALA A 69 8.21 -10.76 -7.14
CA ALA A 69 7.18 -10.00 -6.40
C ALA A 69 6.86 -10.62 -5.03
N PHE A 70 7.09 -11.92 -4.87
CA PHE A 70 6.83 -12.65 -3.61
C PHE A 70 7.98 -12.57 -2.60
N LYS A 71 9.08 -11.88 -2.90
CA LYS A 71 10.09 -11.59 -1.90
C LYS A 71 9.52 -10.65 -0.84
N THR A 72 9.83 -10.91 0.42
CA THR A 72 9.22 -10.22 1.56
C THR A 72 9.33 -8.71 1.46
N GLU A 73 10.50 -8.18 1.12
CA GLU A 73 10.74 -6.75 0.96
C GLU A 73 9.94 -6.13 -0.19
N VAL A 74 9.81 -6.86 -1.31
CA VAL A 74 9.02 -6.43 -2.48
C VAL A 74 7.52 -6.51 -2.16
N ALA A 75 7.09 -7.61 -1.54
CA ALA A 75 5.70 -7.81 -1.14
C ALA A 75 5.25 -6.74 -0.13
N MET A 76 6.11 -6.36 0.83
CA MET A 76 5.82 -5.29 1.79
C MET A 76 5.69 -3.92 1.11
N LEU A 77 6.52 -3.61 0.11
CA LEU A 77 6.40 -2.38 -0.67
C LEU A 77 5.12 -2.37 -1.53
N ALA A 78 4.81 -3.50 -2.16
CA ALA A 78 3.58 -3.64 -2.94
C ALA A 78 2.33 -3.51 -2.04
N LEU A 79 2.34 -4.16 -0.88
CA LEU A 79 1.27 -4.05 0.11
C LEU A 79 1.12 -2.62 0.64
N GLY A 80 2.24 -1.93 0.92
CA GLY A 80 2.24 -0.52 1.32
C GLY A 80 1.59 0.38 0.25
N ASN A 81 1.92 0.18 -1.03
CA ASN A 81 1.27 0.91 -2.13
C ASN A 81 -0.23 0.57 -2.25
N ALA A 82 -0.61 -0.70 -2.04
CA ALA A 82 -2.02 -1.10 -2.04
C ALA A 82 -2.81 -0.41 -0.92
N PHE A 83 -2.25 -0.37 0.30
CA PHE A 83 -2.85 0.38 1.41
C PHE A 83 -2.90 1.89 1.15
N ALA A 84 -1.89 2.46 0.48
CA ALA A 84 -1.89 3.87 0.12
C ALA A 84 -3.02 4.18 -0.88
N GLY A 85 -3.18 3.39 -1.93
CA GLY A 85 -4.29 3.51 -2.86
C GLY A 85 -5.62 3.37 -2.14
N ALA A 86 -5.86 2.26 -1.44
CA ALA A 86 -7.10 2.05 -0.70
C ALA A 86 -7.40 3.19 0.30
N GLY A 87 -6.38 3.72 0.98
CA GLY A 87 -6.53 4.85 1.90
C GLY A 87 -6.95 6.13 1.21
N PHE A 88 -6.36 6.45 0.06
CA PHE A 88 -6.76 7.62 -0.74
C PHE A 88 -8.16 7.45 -1.34
N LEU A 89 -8.51 6.23 -1.78
CA LEU A 89 -9.84 5.92 -2.29
C LEU A 89 -10.90 6.17 -1.21
N VAL A 90 -10.70 5.64 0.00
CA VAL A 90 -11.63 5.84 1.13
C VAL A 90 -11.74 7.30 1.49
N LEU A 91 -10.63 8.05 1.55
CA LEU A 91 -10.64 9.49 1.80
C LEU A 91 -11.42 10.27 0.75
N GLY A 92 -11.23 9.95 -0.52
CA GLY A 92 -11.95 10.58 -1.62
C GLY A 92 -13.43 10.27 -1.59
N ALA A 93 -13.78 9.00 -1.38
CA ALA A 93 -15.15 8.54 -1.28
C ALA A 93 -15.91 9.21 -0.12
N THR A 94 -15.30 9.29 1.06
CA THR A 94 -15.88 9.98 2.22
C THR A 94 -16.11 11.46 1.93
N ARG A 95 -15.17 12.15 1.28
CA ARG A 95 -15.32 13.56 0.89
C ARG A 95 -16.38 13.80 -0.18
N LEU A 96 -16.69 12.80 -0.99
CA LEU A 96 -17.78 12.84 -1.96
C LEU A 96 -19.14 12.47 -1.35
N GLY A 97 -19.20 12.23 -0.03
CA GLY A 97 -20.44 11.97 0.70
C GLY A 97 -20.82 10.50 0.86
N LEU A 98 -19.91 9.57 0.56
CA LEU A 98 -20.14 8.17 0.93
C LEU A 98 -20.03 8.02 2.46
N ASP A 99 -20.97 7.27 3.04
CA ASP A 99 -21.01 6.98 4.46
C ASP A 99 -19.95 5.92 4.84
N LEU A 100 -18.70 6.35 4.92
CA LEU A 100 -17.57 5.53 5.32
C LEU A 100 -16.92 6.13 6.59
N PRO A 101 -16.30 5.31 7.45
CA PRO A 101 -15.64 5.81 8.64
C PRO A 101 -14.53 6.80 8.28
N PRO A 102 -14.57 8.04 8.78
CA PRO A 102 -13.59 9.07 8.40
C PRO A 102 -12.16 8.74 8.82
N VAL A 103 -11.99 7.83 9.78
CA VAL A 103 -10.69 7.38 10.28
C VAL A 103 -10.08 6.21 9.51
N ALA A 104 -10.87 5.48 8.71
CA ALA A 104 -10.39 4.31 7.96
C ALA A 104 -9.31 4.67 6.94
N GLY A 105 -9.52 5.73 6.14
CA GLY A 105 -8.53 6.21 5.18
C GLY A 105 -7.19 6.59 5.83
N PRO A 106 -7.17 7.49 6.84
CA PRO A 106 -5.96 7.80 7.61
C PRO A 106 -5.26 6.58 8.21
N HIS A 107 -5.99 5.58 8.72
CA HIS A 107 -5.37 4.37 9.25
C HIS A 107 -4.76 3.49 8.17
N MET A 108 -5.39 3.38 7.00
CA MET A 108 -4.78 2.71 5.84
C MET A 108 -3.47 3.37 5.43
N LEU A 109 -3.42 4.70 5.43
CA LEU A 109 -2.22 5.45 5.06
C LEU A 109 -1.12 5.34 6.13
N SER A 110 -1.46 5.51 7.41
CA SER A 110 -0.46 5.55 8.49
C SER A 110 0.02 4.16 8.91
N VAL A 111 -0.90 3.24 9.22
CA VAL A 111 -0.53 1.90 9.69
C VAL A 111 -0.24 0.98 8.50
N GLY A 112 -1.09 0.98 7.48
CA GLY A 112 -0.93 0.13 6.31
C GLY A 112 0.23 0.57 5.42
N ALA A 113 0.11 1.72 4.78
CA ALA A 113 1.08 2.16 3.79
C ALA A 113 2.43 2.50 4.40
N LEU A 114 2.46 3.43 5.38
CA LEU A 114 3.70 3.86 6.01
C LEU A 114 4.36 2.72 6.80
N GLY A 115 3.60 1.95 7.57
CA GLY A 115 4.13 0.83 8.34
C GLY A 115 4.78 -0.23 7.46
N CYS A 116 4.13 -0.66 6.38
CA CYS A 116 4.70 -1.61 5.42
C CYS A 116 5.93 -1.05 4.71
N ALA A 117 5.91 0.24 4.31
CA ALA A 117 7.05 0.88 3.65
C ALA A 117 8.26 0.99 4.59
N VAL A 118 8.05 1.43 5.82
CA VAL A 118 9.12 1.52 6.84
C VAL A 118 9.70 0.13 7.11
N MET A 119 8.86 -0.89 7.25
CA MET A 119 9.33 -2.27 7.46
C MET A 119 10.19 -2.76 6.30
N ALA A 120 9.77 -2.52 5.05
CA ALA A 120 10.56 -2.89 3.87
C ALA A 120 11.93 -2.19 3.87
N VAL A 121 11.95 -0.89 4.17
CA VAL A 121 13.20 -0.10 4.25
C VAL A 121 14.11 -0.63 5.35
N LEU A 122 13.58 -0.93 6.53
CA LEU A 122 14.37 -1.49 7.65
C LEU A 122 14.97 -2.84 7.29
N ILE A 123 14.23 -3.72 6.61
CA ILE A 123 14.76 -5.00 6.14
C ILE A 123 15.90 -4.78 5.14
N ILE A 124 15.67 -3.95 4.11
CA ILE A 124 16.68 -3.69 3.06
C ILE A 124 17.91 -3.00 3.64
N ALA A 125 17.72 -1.96 4.45
CA ALA A 125 18.81 -1.22 5.07
C ALA A 125 19.60 -2.09 6.05
N GLY A 126 18.91 -2.87 6.89
CA GLY A 126 19.52 -3.78 7.85
C GLY A 126 20.42 -4.81 7.17
N LEU A 127 19.96 -5.43 6.08
CA LEU A 127 20.77 -6.39 5.32
C LEU A 127 21.99 -5.72 4.67
N ARG A 128 21.80 -4.56 4.05
CA ARG A 128 22.91 -3.82 3.41
C ARG A 128 23.97 -3.36 4.40
N HIS A 129 23.57 -2.82 5.54
CA HIS A 129 24.53 -2.33 6.55
C HIS A 129 25.24 -3.46 7.28
N THR A 130 24.67 -4.65 7.34
CA THR A 130 25.34 -5.82 7.95
C THR A 130 26.18 -6.62 6.94
N GLY A 131 26.27 -6.17 5.68
CA GLY A 131 27.01 -6.86 4.62
C GLY A 131 26.40 -8.22 4.25
N ARG A 132 25.16 -8.48 4.59
CA ARG A 132 24.45 -9.73 4.27
C ARG A 132 23.85 -9.66 2.88
N ASP A 133 23.72 -10.83 2.27
CA ASP A 133 23.01 -10.94 1.01
C ASP A 133 21.52 -10.60 1.24
N LEU A 134 20.95 -9.80 0.33
CA LEU A 134 19.52 -9.47 0.30
C LEU A 134 18.63 -10.70 0.10
N LEU A 135 19.20 -11.83 -0.30
CA LEU A 135 18.51 -13.11 -0.47
C LEU A 135 18.47 -13.95 0.81
N ASP A 136 19.26 -13.61 1.82
CA ASP A 136 19.38 -14.35 3.09
C ASP A 136 18.55 -13.68 4.19
N LEU A 137 17.25 -13.59 3.97
CA LEU A 137 16.32 -13.10 4.98
C LEU A 137 16.13 -14.15 6.08
N ARG A 138 16.43 -13.78 7.30
CA ARG A 138 16.13 -14.62 8.47
C ARG A 138 14.61 -14.72 8.69
N TRP A 139 14.15 -15.83 9.24
CA TRP A 139 12.74 -16.09 9.55
C TRP A 139 12.11 -15.01 10.44
N GLN A 140 12.90 -14.34 11.31
CA GLN A 140 12.43 -13.22 12.13
C GLN A 140 11.96 -12.01 11.28
N ALA A 141 12.66 -11.73 10.17
CA ALA A 141 12.27 -10.65 9.28
C ALA A 141 10.95 -10.97 8.55
N HIS A 142 10.76 -12.23 8.15
CA HIS A 142 9.48 -12.69 7.59
C HIS A 142 8.36 -12.58 8.63
N GLY A 143 8.62 -13.03 9.86
CA GLY A 143 7.68 -12.95 10.97
C GLY A 143 7.28 -11.50 11.29
N ALA A 144 8.25 -10.58 11.36
CA ALA A 144 7.99 -9.18 11.60
C ALA A 144 7.18 -8.53 10.47
N ALA A 145 7.48 -8.85 9.20
CA ALA A 145 6.71 -8.39 8.05
C ALA A 145 5.26 -8.89 8.08
N LEU A 146 5.05 -10.17 8.40
CA LEU A 146 3.71 -10.75 8.54
C LEU A 146 2.92 -10.10 9.69
N LEU A 147 3.56 -9.88 10.84
CA LEU A 147 2.93 -9.20 11.98
C LEU A 147 2.55 -7.75 11.63
N MET A 148 3.40 -7.04 10.90
CA MET A 148 3.10 -5.68 10.45
C MET A 148 1.90 -5.67 9.49
N ALA A 149 1.87 -6.58 8.51
CA ALA A 149 0.75 -6.73 7.59
C ALA A 149 -0.54 -7.08 8.35
N ALA A 150 -0.47 -8.05 9.26
CA ALA A 150 -1.61 -8.44 10.09
C ALA A 150 -2.13 -7.28 10.95
N ALA A 151 -1.23 -6.51 11.59
CA ALA A 151 -1.60 -5.34 12.37
C ALA A 151 -2.33 -4.29 11.55
N ALA A 152 -1.87 -4.05 10.29
CA ALA A 152 -2.53 -3.13 9.37
C ALA A 152 -3.96 -3.60 9.04
N PHE A 153 -4.14 -4.88 8.72
CA PHE A 153 -5.46 -5.44 8.44
C PHE A 153 -6.37 -5.42 9.67
N VAL A 154 -5.89 -5.87 10.82
CA VAL A 154 -6.66 -5.87 12.08
C VAL A 154 -7.10 -4.46 12.47
N ARG A 155 -6.28 -3.44 12.19
CA ARG A 155 -6.62 -2.05 12.49
C ARG A 155 -7.72 -1.49 11.59
N VAL A 156 -7.76 -1.90 10.32
CA VAL A 156 -8.65 -1.34 9.29
C VAL A 156 -9.96 -2.12 9.13
N LEU A 157 -9.89 -3.46 9.19
CA LEU A 157 -11.04 -4.32 8.95
C LEU A 157 -12.26 -4.03 9.84
N PRO A 158 -12.11 -3.83 11.18
CA PRO A 158 -13.26 -3.53 12.03
C PRO A 158 -13.97 -2.23 11.63
N GLU A 159 -13.21 -1.21 11.24
CA GLU A 159 -13.77 0.10 10.85
C GLU A 159 -14.65 -0.03 9.60
N ILE A 160 -14.18 -0.79 8.59
CA ILE A 160 -14.95 -1.05 7.37
C ILE A 160 -16.14 -1.97 7.68
N ALA A 161 -15.96 -3.00 8.51
CA ALA A 161 -17.03 -3.93 8.87
C ALA A 161 -18.14 -3.24 9.67
N PHE A 162 -17.81 -2.28 10.53
CA PHE A 162 -18.80 -1.47 11.24
C PHE A 162 -19.62 -0.60 10.28
N ALA A 163 -18.98 0.04 9.31
CA ALA A 163 -19.65 0.86 8.31
C ALA A 163 -20.56 0.05 7.37
N SER A 164 -20.17 -1.20 7.05
CA SER A 164 -20.95 -2.06 6.17
C SER A 164 -22.12 -2.79 6.85
N GLY A 165 -22.39 -2.51 8.15
CA GLY A 165 -23.44 -3.19 8.92
C GLY A 165 -23.15 -4.66 9.25
N LEU A 166 -21.94 -5.16 8.97
CA LEU A 166 -21.50 -6.51 9.33
C LEU A 166 -21.13 -6.67 10.81
N ALA A 167 -21.01 -5.56 11.53
CA ALA A 167 -20.68 -5.55 12.95
C ALA A 167 -21.60 -6.41 13.84
N PRO A 168 -22.93 -6.41 13.68
CA PRO A 168 -23.81 -7.25 14.48
C PRO A 168 -23.49 -8.75 14.34
N LEU A 169 -23.04 -9.20 13.15
CA LEU A 169 -22.67 -10.58 12.91
C LEU A 169 -21.38 -11.00 13.62
N LEU A 170 -20.45 -10.09 13.80
CA LEU A 170 -19.17 -10.35 14.49
C LEU A 170 -19.31 -10.35 16.03
N TRP A 171 -20.28 -9.61 16.57
CA TRP A 171 -20.54 -9.51 18.02
C TRP A 171 -21.69 -10.39 18.50
N SER A 172 -22.44 -11.04 17.59
CA SER A 172 -23.50 -12.00 17.93
C SER A 172 -22.95 -13.40 18.26
N LEU A 173 -21.63 -13.59 18.31
CA LEU A 173 -21.07 -14.80 18.90
C LEU A 173 -21.49 -14.84 20.37
N PRO A 174 -22.22 -15.87 20.82
CA PRO A 174 -22.71 -15.94 22.18
C PRO A 174 -21.52 -15.93 23.12
N THR A 175 -21.36 -14.80 23.86
CA THR A 175 -20.55 -14.81 25.05
C THR A 175 -21.29 -15.73 26.01
N GLY A 176 -20.92 -17.03 25.99
CA GLY A 176 -21.47 -18.02 26.89
C GLY A 176 -21.33 -17.50 28.34
N ARG A 177 -22.44 -17.18 28.91
CA ARG A 177 -22.66 -17.13 30.36
C ARG A 177 -23.43 -18.36 30.74
#